data_d2b05fc03799a8b74d79b68e9d3be98f
#
_entry.id   d2b05fc03799a8b74d79b68e9d3be98f
#
_cell.length_a   1.000
_cell.length_b   1.000
_cell.length_c   1.000
_cell.angle_alpha   90.00
_cell.angle_beta   90.00
_cell.angle_gamma   90.00
#
_symmetry.space_group_name_H-M   'P 1'
#
loop_
_entity.id
_entity.type
_entity.pdbx_description
1 polymer ?
#
loop_
_entity_poly.entity_id
_entity_poly.type
_entity_poly.pdbx_seq_one_letter_code
_entity_poly.pdbx_strand_id
1 'polypeptide(L)'
;QMCIRDSIAVALCVAKAAETLGAKPEKIEVLLSANILKNAMGVGIPGTGMVGLPIAVALGALIGKSDYQLEVLRDCTSEAVEQGKLFIAEKRICISLKEDITEKLYIEVICKTEDKTAKAIIAGGHTTFIYIAKNEQTLLDKQQTVSEEEEEASPELNLRKVYDFALTAPLDEIRFILDTARLNKAAAEQAFKGNYGHSLGKMLRGTYEHKVMGDSVFSHILSYTSAACDARMAGAMIPVMSNSGSGNQGISATLPVVVFAEENGKSEEELIRALMLSHLTVIYIKQSLGRLSALCGC
;
A
#
# COMPACT_ATOMS: atom_id res chain seq x y z
N GLN A 1 0.48 -7.38 -6.29
CA GLN A 1 -0.49 -6.36 -5.86
C GLN A 1 0.23 -5.02 -5.71
N MET A 2 -0.28 -3.98 -6.36
CA MET A 2 0.20 -2.62 -6.10
C MET A 2 -0.08 -2.25 -4.63
N CYS A 3 0.97 -1.98 -3.87
CA CYS A 3 0.88 -1.86 -2.41
C CYS A 3 0.70 -0.42 -1.90
N ILE A 4 -0.28 0.28 -2.44
CA ILE A 4 -0.74 1.59 -1.91
C ILE A 4 -2.23 1.52 -1.63
N ARG A 5 -2.63 0.44 -0.94
CA ARG A 5 -4.05 0.14 -0.72
C ARG A 5 -4.81 1.29 -0.08
N ASP A 6 -4.20 1.98 0.88
CA ASP A 6 -4.89 3.05 1.62
C ASP A 6 -5.23 4.24 0.71
N SER A 7 -4.26 4.76 -0.06
CA SER A 7 -4.52 5.85 -1.01
C SER A 7 -5.48 5.44 -2.12
N ILE A 8 -5.37 4.21 -2.60
CA ILE A 8 -6.26 3.68 -3.64
C ILE A 8 -7.67 3.40 -3.09
N ALA A 9 -7.81 2.97 -1.84
CA ALA A 9 -9.12 2.84 -1.19
C ALA A 9 -9.82 4.20 -1.05
N VAL A 10 -9.05 5.26 -0.75
CA VAL A 10 -9.59 6.63 -0.78
C VAL A 10 -10.05 7.00 -2.18
N ALA A 11 -9.23 6.77 -3.22
CA ALA A 11 -9.63 7.03 -4.62
C ALA A 11 -10.86 6.22 -5.02
N LEU A 12 -10.97 4.96 -4.57
CA LEU A 12 -12.13 4.08 -4.80
C LEU A 12 -13.41 4.66 -4.15
N CYS A 13 -13.29 5.12 -2.90
CA CYS A 13 -14.41 5.72 -2.20
C CYS A 13 -14.88 7.02 -2.90
N VAL A 14 -13.92 7.84 -3.38
CA VAL A 14 -14.19 9.05 -4.16
C VAL A 14 -14.87 8.72 -5.49
N ALA A 15 -14.36 7.72 -6.22
CA ALA A 15 -14.96 7.27 -7.48
C ALA A 15 -16.42 6.86 -7.28
N LYS A 16 -16.70 6.06 -6.24
CA LYS A 16 -18.06 5.64 -5.91
C LYS A 16 -18.98 6.81 -5.57
N ALA A 17 -18.49 7.77 -4.77
CA ALA A 17 -19.27 8.96 -4.45
C ALA A 17 -19.53 9.83 -5.69
N ALA A 18 -18.55 10.02 -6.58
CA ALA A 18 -18.69 10.78 -7.82
C ALA A 18 -19.65 10.09 -8.82
N GLU A 19 -19.55 8.77 -8.98
CA GLU A 19 -20.49 7.98 -9.79
C GLU A 19 -21.93 8.11 -9.25
N THR A 20 -22.09 8.03 -7.93
CA THR A 20 -23.39 8.17 -7.27
C THR A 20 -23.97 9.57 -7.46
N LEU A 21 -23.13 10.62 -7.40
CA LEU A 21 -23.51 11.99 -7.67
C LEU A 21 -24.06 12.14 -9.10
N GLY A 22 -23.46 11.47 -10.07
CA GLY A 22 -23.79 11.49 -11.47
C GLY A 22 -23.42 12.80 -12.18
N ALA A 23 -22.46 13.56 -11.61
CA ALA A 23 -21.93 14.80 -12.17
C ALA A 23 -20.49 14.98 -11.67
N LYS A 24 -19.71 15.86 -12.34
CA LYS A 24 -18.37 16.23 -11.85
C LYS A 24 -18.51 17.01 -10.54
N PRO A 25 -17.91 16.57 -9.44
CA PRO A 25 -18.01 17.27 -8.16
C PRO A 25 -17.39 18.67 -8.22
N GLU A 26 -18.05 19.64 -7.61
CA GLU A 26 -17.49 20.98 -7.39
C GLU A 26 -16.70 21.04 -6.10
N LYS A 27 -17.10 20.24 -5.09
CA LYS A 27 -16.43 20.13 -3.81
C LYS A 27 -16.39 18.67 -3.35
N ILE A 28 -15.25 18.28 -2.82
CA ILE A 28 -15.04 16.93 -2.25
C ILE A 28 -14.53 17.08 -0.82
N GLU A 29 -15.26 16.51 0.11
CA GLU A 29 -14.85 16.39 1.52
C GLU A 29 -14.47 14.94 1.78
N VAL A 30 -13.29 14.73 2.37
CA VAL A 30 -12.75 13.39 2.69
C VAL A 30 -12.41 13.36 4.18
N LEU A 31 -13.04 12.47 4.90
CA LEU A 31 -12.87 12.26 6.33
C LEU A 31 -12.27 10.87 6.55
N LEU A 32 -11.11 10.80 7.21
CA LEU A 32 -10.30 9.59 7.30
C LEU A 32 -9.98 9.24 8.75
N SER A 33 -9.89 7.95 9.05
CA SER A 33 -9.22 7.51 10.29
C SER A 33 -7.75 7.92 10.32
N ALA A 34 -7.19 8.07 11.50
CA ALA A 34 -5.79 8.47 11.69
C ALA A 34 -4.82 7.52 10.97
N ASN A 35 -5.12 6.21 10.96
CA ASN A 35 -4.28 5.22 10.28
C ASN A 35 -4.27 5.40 8.76
N ILE A 36 -5.45 5.59 8.15
CA ILE A 36 -5.55 5.82 6.70
C ILE A 36 -4.88 7.13 6.33
N LEU A 37 -5.15 8.22 7.06
CA LEU A 37 -4.55 9.53 6.79
C LEU A 37 -3.02 9.44 6.82
N LYS A 38 -2.44 8.90 7.91
CA LYS A 38 -0.98 8.75 8.06
C LYS A 38 -0.37 7.87 6.97
N ASN A 39 -1.00 6.74 6.64
CA ASN A 39 -0.43 5.79 5.69
C ASN A 39 -0.51 6.28 4.23
N ALA A 40 -1.54 7.06 3.90
CA ALA A 40 -1.80 7.48 2.52
C ALA A 40 -1.19 8.83 2.14
N MET A 41 -0.85 9.69 3.13
CA MET A 41 -0.44 11.07 2.86
C MET A 41 0.95 11.20 2.20
N GLY A 42 1.83 10.22 2.38
CA GLY A 42 3.23 10.29 1.93
C GLY A 42 3.61 9.24 0.87
N VAL A 43 2.65 8.67 0.15
CA VAL A 43 2.91 7.59 -0.81
C VAL A 43 2.65 8.08 -2.23
N GLY A 44 3.53 7.73 -3.16
CA GLY A 44 3.39 8.04 -4.59
C GLY A 44 2.19 7.32 -5.21
N ILE A 45 1.40 8.05 -6.00
CA ILE A 45 0.25 7.49 -6.71
C ILE A 45 0.71 6.98 -8.08
N PRO A 46 0.49 5.69 -8.40
CA PRO A 46 0.99 5.07 -9.61
C PRO A 46 0.60 5.81 -10.87
N GLY A 47 1.58 5.94 -11.79
CA GLY A 47 1.37 6.58 -13.08
C GLY A 47 1.28 8.10 -13.05
N THR A 48 1.30 8.75 -11.86
CA THR A 48 1.11 10.20 -11.74
C THR A 48 2.40 11.00 -11.57
N GLY A 49 3.46 10.37 -11.07
CA GLY A 49 4.66 11.08 -10.62
C GLY A 49 4.41 12.00 -9.40
N MET A 50 3.26 11.90 -8.76
CA MET A 50 2.85 12.73 -7.61
C MET A 50 2.65 11.87 -6.36
N VAL A 51 2.76 12.53 -5.21
CA VAL A 51 2.66 11.91 -3.88
C VAL A 51 1.43 12.44 -3.15
N GLY A 52 0.78 11.57 -2.40
CA GLY A 52 -0.23 11.91 -1.41
C GLY A 52 -1.67 11.85 -1.89
N LEU A 53 -2.55 12.09 -0.94
CA LEU A 53 -3.99 11.97 -1.11
C LEU A 53 -4.62 12.95 -2.12
N PRO A 54 -4.21 14.23 -2.24
CA PRO A 54 -4.89 15.17 -3.12
C PRO A 54 -5.02 14.67 -4.56
N ILE A 55 -3.95 14.11 -5.14
CA ILE A 55 -4.00 13.61 -6.52
C ILE A 55 -4.82 12.32 -6.62
N ALA A 56 -4.78 11.43 -5.61
CA ALA A 56 -5.60 10.23 -5.57
C ALA A 56 -7.10 10.58 -5.53
N VAL A 57 -7.49 11.60 -4.74
CA VAL A 57 -8.85 12.12 -4.66
C VAL A 57 -9.29 12.75 -5.98
N ALA A 58 -8.45 13.62 -6.56
CA ALA A 58 -8.76 14.27 -7.83
C ALA A 58 -8.99 13.26 -8.95
N LEU A 59 -8.09 12.28 -9.10
CA LEU A 59 -8.20 11.25 -10.12
C LEU A 59 -9.37 10.29 -9.85
N GLY A 60 -9.63 9.94 -8.59
CA GLY A 60 -10.83 9.17 -8.22
C GLY A 60 -12.11 9.84 -8.71
N ALA A 61 -12.21 11.17 -8.58
CA ALA A 61 -13.37 11.93 -9.02
C ALA A 61 -13.46 12.14 -10.54
N LEU A 62 -12.32 12.23 -11.24
CA LEU A 62 -12.26 12.57 -12.67
C LEU A 62 -12.35 11.36 -13.58
N ILE A 63 -11.69 10.27 -13.22
CA ILE A 63 -11.52 9.10 -14.08
C ILE A 63 -11.75 7.77 -13.36
N GLY A 64 -11.91 7.80 -12.01
CA GLY A 64 -12.06 6.58 -11.23
C GLY A 64 -13.30 5.78 -11.63
N LYS A 65 -13.15 4.45 -11.73
CA LYS A 65 -14.24 3.51 -11.93
C LYS A 65 -14.30 2.55 -10.75
N SER A 66 -15.36 2.65 -9.95
CA SER A 66 -15.47 1.87 -8.71
C SER A 66 -15.51 0.36 -8.94
N ASP A 67 -15.99 -0.09 -10.09
CA ASP A 67 -16.03 -1.51 -10.47
C ASP A 67 -14.63 -2.15 -10.59
N TYR A 68 -13.59 -1.33 -10.80
CA TYR A 68 -12.21 -1.81 -10.84
C TYR A 68 -11.59 -2.05 -9.46
N GLN A 69 -12.33 -1.81 -8.41
CA GLN A 69 -11.87 -2.02 -7.03
C GLN A 69 -10.52 -1.31 -6.77
N LEU A 70 -9.52 -2.03 -6.28
CA LEU A 70 -8.18 -1.47 -6.03
C LEU A 70 -7.37 -1.14 -7.30
N GLU A 71 -7.94 -1.34 -8.48
CA GLU A 71 -7.38 -0.86 -9.75
C GLU A 71 -8.11 0.39 -10.28
N VAL A 72 -8.84 1.09 -9.43
CA VAL A 72 -9.72 2.23 -9.76
C VAL A 72 -9.07 3.30 -10.66
N LEU A 73 -7.74 3.44 -10.62
CA LEU A 73 -6.98 4.40 -11.42
C LEU A 73 -6.20 3.75 -12.59
N ARG A 74 -6.51 2.52 -12.99
CA ARG A 74 -5.74 1.81 -14.04
C ARG A 74 -5.79 2.51 -15.40
N ASP A 75 -6.85 3.27 -15.68
CA ASP A 75 -7.03 4.03 -16.92
C ASP A 75 -6.39 5.44 -16.85
N CYS A 76 -5.48 5.68 -15.88
CA CYS A 76 -4.83 6.98 -15.70
C CYS A 76 -3.94 7.33 -16.89
N THR A 77 -4.17 8.51 -17.48
CA THR A 77 -3.35 9.08 -18.56
C THR A 77 -2.65 10.35 -18.09
N SER A 78 -1.64 10.80 -18.85
CA SER A 78 -0.97 12.06 -18.54
C SER A 78 -1.91 13.26 -18.56
N GLU A 79 -2.92 13.26 -19.45
CA GLU A 79 -3.94 14.32 -19.51
C GLU A 79 -4.81 14.32 -18.25
N ALA A 80 -5.20 13.13 -17.75
CA ALA A 80 -5.96 13.01 -16.51
C ALA A 80 -5.14 13.54 -15.31
N VAL A 81 -3.84 13.30 -15.28
CA VAL A 81 -2.95 13.84 -14.24
C VAL A 81 -2.91 15.36 -14.28
N GLU A 82 -2.78 15.98 -15.47
CA GLU A 82 -2.80 17.45 -15.59
C GLU A 82 -4.16 18.03 -15.16
N GLN A 83 -5.26 17.40 -15.54
CA GLN A 83 -6.61 17.80 -15.05
C GLN A 83 -6.71 17.65 -13.54
N GLY A 84 -6.14 16.60 -12.96
CA GLY A 84 -6.07 16.40 -11.50
C GLY A 84 -5.30 17.49 -10.79
N LYS A 85 -4.17 17.95 -11.35
CA LYS A 85 -3.40 19.08 -10.82
C LYS A 85 -4.22 20.38 -10.82
N LEU A 86 -4.94 20.66 -11.89
CA LEU A 86 -5.84 21.83 -11.97
C LEU A 86 -6.94 21.73 -10.91
N PHE A 87 -7.56 20.56 -10.77
CA PHE A 87 -8.61 20.32 -9.78
C PHE A 87 -8.12 20.57 -8.33
N ILE A 88 -6.87 20.17 -8.04
CA ILE A 88 -6.23 20.44 -6.74
C ILE A 88 -5.98 21.95 -6.56
N ALA A 89 -5.46 22.63 -7.61
CA ALA A 89 -5.15 24.06 -7.56
C ALA A 89 -6.40 24.93 -7.30
N GLU A 90 -7.57 24.48 -7.75
CA GLU A 90 -8.88 25.13 -7.50
C GLU A 90 -9.37 24.99 -6.05
N LYS A 91 -8.62 24.29 -5.17
CA LYS A 91 -8.93 24.07 -3.74
C LYS A 91 -10.30 23.44 -3.50
N ARG A 92 -10.71 22.55 -4.38
CA ARG A 92 -12.00 21.84 -4.32
C ARG A 92 -11.99 20.63 -3.37
N ILE A 93 -10.83 20.25 -2.86
CA ILE A 93 -10.63 19.05 -2.02
C ILE A 93 -10.33 19.50 -0.60
N CYS A 94 -11.08 18.98 0.37
CA CYS A 94 -10.84 19.12 1.78
C CYS A 94 -10.62 17.73 2.38
N ILE A 95 -9.44 17.48 2.97
CA ILE A 95 -9.09 16.21 3.61
C ILE A 95 -8.86 16.50 5.08
N SER A 96 -9.54 15.75 5.96
CA SER A 96 -9.45 15.93 7.41
C SER A 96 -9.54 14.61 8.16
N LEU A 97 -9.14 14.64 9.42
CA LEU A 97 -9.31 13.54 10.34
C LEU A 97 -10.79 13.42 10.71
N LYS A 98 -11.32 12.20 10.73
CA LYS A 98 -12.61 11.90 11.34
C LYS A 98 -12.42 11.72 12.83
N GLU A 99 -13.02 12.59 13.63
CA GLU A 99 -13.02 12.51 15.08
C GLU A 99 -14.05 11.47 15.57
N ASP A 100 -13.86 10.99 16.78
CA ASP A 100 -14.79 10.11 17.52
C ASP A 100 -15.11 8.78 16.80
N ILE A 101 -14.12 8.19 16.12
CA ILE A 101 -14.23 6.86 15.54
C ILE A 101 -13.21 5.89 16.14
N THR A 102 -13.61 4.64 16.28
CA THR A 102 -12.77 3.54 16.79
C THR A 102 -12.16 2.71 15.65
N GLU A 103 -12.75 2.77 14.47
CA GLU A 103 -12.35 2.01 13.31
C GLU A 103 -10.95 2.41 12.83
N LYS A 104 -10.06 1.41 12.75
CA LYS A 104 -8.71 1.61 12.22
C LYS A 104 -8.71 1.94 10.74
N LEU A 105 -9.66 1.39 9.98
CA LEU A 105 -9.89 1.65 8.58
C LEU A 105 -11.26 2.31 8.41
N TYR A 106 -11.26 3.61 8.16
CA TYR A 106 -12.45 4.39 7.87
C TYR A 106 -12.16 5.46 6.84
N ILE A 107 -12.98 5.51 5.82
CA ILE A 107 -12.90 6.47 4.71
C ILE A 107 -14.32 6.93 4.43
N GLU A 108 -14.62 8.21 4.65
CA GLU A 108 -15.89 8.84 4.31
C GLU A 108 -15.64 9.92 3.27
N VAL A 109 -16.39 9.89 2.19
CA VAL A 109 -16.31 10.86 1.10
C VAL A 109 -17.66 11.46 0.85
N ILE A 110 -17.70 12.79 0.74
CA ILE A 110 -18.88 13.56 0.37
C ILE A 110 -18.54 14.39 -0.86
N CYS A 111 -19.20 14.09 -1.97
CA CYS A 111 -19.12 14.84 -3.23
C CYS A 111 -20.35 15.76 -3.35
N LYS A 112 -20.13 17.03 -3.71
CA LYS A 112 -21.19 18.05 -3.80
C LYS A 112 -21.13 18.81 -5.12
N THR A 113 -22.30 19.14 -5.66
CA THR A 113 -22.57 20.24 -6.61
C THR A 113 -23.52 21.24 -5.95
N GLU A 114 -23.92 22.29 -6.63
CA GLU A 114 -24.90 23.27 -6.09
C GLU A 114 -26.23 22.59 -5.65
N ASP A 115 -26.69 21.58 -6.39
CA ASP A 115 -28.02 20.98 -6.24
C ASP A 115 -27.98 19.51 -5.76
N LYS A 116 -26.82 18.85 -5.71
CA LYS A 116 -26.70 17.42 -5.42
C LYS A 116 -25.58 17.12 -4.42
N THR A 117 -25.82 16.09 -3.64
CA THR A 117 -24.83 15.54 -2.72
C THR A 117 -24.81 14.03 -2.83
N ALA A 118 -23.62 13.45 -2.83
CA ALA A 118 -23.45 12.00 -2.71
C ALA A 118 -22.43 11.68 -1.65
N LYS A 119 -22.69 10.62 -0.91
CA LYS A 119 -21.85 10.15 0.19
C LYS A 119 -21.53 8.67 0.00
N ALA A 120 -20.27 8.30 0.21
CA ALA A 120 -19.84 6.91 0.28
C ALA A 120 -18.93 6.70 1.49
N ILE A 121 -19.04 5.54 2.13
CA ILE A 121 -18.19 5.16 3.27
C ILE A 121 -17.62 3.75 3.04
N ILE A 122 -16.32 3.63 3.23
CA ILE A 122 -15.59 2.36 3.31
C ILE A 122 -15.11 2.19 4.76
N ALA A 123 -15.38 1.03 5.37
CA ALA A 123 -14.86 0.69 6.70
C ALA A 123 -14.58 -0.82 6.83
N GLY A 124 -13.70 -1.19 7.77
CA GLY A 124 -13.29 -2.57 8.01
C GLY A 124 -12.31 -3.12 6.97
N GLY A 125 -12.67 -3.10 5.69
CA GLY A 125 -11.81 -3.55 4.57
C GLY A 125 -11.63 -2.46 3.52
N HIS A 126 -10.53 -2.51 2.74
CA HIS A 126 -10.18 -1.47 1.75
C HIS A 126 -11.17 -1.32 0.59
N THR A 127 -12.07 -2.29 0.39
CA THR A 127 -13.07 -2.31 -0.67
C THR A 127 -14.49 -2.51 -0.14
N THR A 128 -14.66 -2.51 1.18
CA THR A 128 -15.94 -2.79 1.84
C THR A 128 -16.73 -1.51 2.00
N PHE A 129 -17.68 -1.27 1.09
CA PHE A 129 -18.62 -0.18 1.22
C PHE A 129 -19.68 -0.52 2.27
N ILE A 130 -19.81 0.34 3.29
CA ILE A 130 -20.79 0.19 4.37
C ILE A 130 -21.96 1.18 4.24
N TYR A 131 -21.76 2.28 3.50
CA TYR A 131 -22.80 3.29 3.31
C TYR A 131 -22.66 3.97 1.95
N ILE A 132 -23.76 4.16 1.25
CA ILE A 132 -23.84 4.94 0.02
C ILE A 132 -25.18 5.69 0.03
N ALA A 133 -25.16 7.00 -0.22
CA ALA A 133 -26.37 7.82 -0.32
C ALA A 133 -26.24 8.86 -1.43
N LYS A 134 -27.38 9.26 -1.99
CA LYS A 134 -27.54 10.37 -2.93
C LYS A 134 -28.63 11.30 -2.42
N ASN A 135 -28.29 12.56 -2.17
CA ASN A 135 -29.16 13.52 -1.47
C ASN A 135 -29.65 12.89 -0.14
N GLU A 136 -30.98 12.82 0.02
CA GLU A 136 -31.61 12.21 1.19
C GLU A 136 -31.91 10.72 1.02
N GLN A 137 -31.64 10.14 -0.17
CA GLN A 137 -31.90 8.73 -0.45
C GLN A 137 -30.69 7.86 -0.11
N THR A 138 -30.84 6.96 0.86
CA THR A 138 -29.87 5.91 1.16
C THR A 138 -29.98 4.77 0.14
N LEU A 139 -28.87 4.44 -0.52
CA LEU A 139 -28.76 3.35 -1.50
C LEU A 139 -28.16 2.08 -0.89
N LEU A 140 -27.30 2.23 0.09
CA LEU A 140 -26.68 1.14 0.86
C LEU A 140 -26.51 1.61 2.30
N ASP A 141 -26.95 0.78 3.27
CA ASP A 141 -26.65 0.95 4.69
C ASP A 141 -26.34 -0.41 5.33
N LYS A 142 -25.09 -0.60 5.65
CA LYS A 142 -24.55 -1.77 6.38
C LYS A 142 -23.80 -1.35 7.63
N GLN A 143 -24.02 -0.14 8.15
CA GLN A 143 -23.26 0.38 9.28
C GLN A 143 -23.46 -0.46 10.56
N GLN A 144 -24.62 -1.08 10.72
CA GLN A 144 -24.91 -1.96 11.87
C GLN A 144 -24.33 -3.38 11.74
N THR A 145 -23.88 -3.77 10.55
CA THR A 145 -23.34 -5.11 10.28
C THR A 145 -21.82 -5.16 10.27
N VAL A 146 -21.15 -4.07 10.51
CA VAL A 146 -19.70 -4.05 10.77
C VAL A 146 -19.45 -4.43 12.23
N SER A 147 -20.00 -5.59 12.63
CA SER A 147 -19.34 -6.43 13.61
C SER A 147 -18.06 -6.92 12.94
N GLU A 148 -16.95 -6.87 13.66
CA GLU A 148 -15.67 -7.46 13.28
C GLU A 148 -15.92 -8.64 12.34
N GLU A 149 -15.51 -8.51 11.04
CA GLU A 149 -15.39 -9.70 10.22
C GLU A 149 -14.66 -10.67 11.13
N GLU A 150 -15.28 -11.81 11.46
CA GLU A 150 -14.63 -12.87 12.20
C GLU A 150 -13.28 -13.03 11.52
N GLU A 151 -12.23 -12.51 12.15
CA GLU A 151 -10.87 -12.80 11.69
C GLU A 151 -10.86 -14.31 11.71
N GLU A 152 -10.91 -14.94 10.54
CA GLU A 152 -10.73 -16.39 10.43
C GLU A 152 -9.62 -16.71 11.39
N ALA A 153 -9.91 -17.55 12.39
CA ALA A 153 -9.04 -17.72 13.55
C ALA A 153 -7.63 -18.06 13.07
N SER A 154 -6.86 -17.01 12.82
CA SER A 154 -5.49 -17.15 12.36
C SER A 154 -4.75 -17.94 13.44
N PRO A 155 -4.04 -19.00 13.10
CA PRO A 155 -3.36 -19.82 14.09
C PRO A 155 -2.49 -18.92 14.96
N GLU A 156 -2.61 -19.06 16.27
CA GLU A 156 -1.75 -18.34 17.20
C GLU A 156 -0.30 -18.76 16.98
N LEU A 157 0.49 -17.85 16.44
CA LEU A 157 1.90 -18.06 16.16
C LEU A 157 2.72 -17.78 17.43
N ASN A 158 3.80 -18.51 17.57
CA ASN A 158 4.92 -18.16 18.45
C ASN A 158 6.24 -18.46 17.71
N LEU A 159 7.32 -17.89 18.19
CA LEU A 159 8.61 -17.97 17.50
C LEU A 159 9.10 -19.41 17.34
N ARG A 160 8.79 -20.31 18.28
CA ARG A 160 9.15 -21.72 18.19
C ARG A 160 8.42 -22.43 17.05
N LYS A 161 7.09 -22.24 16.95
CA LYS A 161 6.29 -22.80 15.85
C LYS A 161 6.77 -22.29 14.48
N VAL A 162 7.07 -20.99 14.40
CA VAL A 162 7.57 -20.36 13.17
C VAL A 162 8.91 -20.99 12.75
N TYR A 163 9.83 -21.14 13.70
CA TYR A 163 11.14 -21.72 13.45
C TYR A 163 11.03 -23.19 13.03
N ASP A 164 10.32 -24.00 13.80
CA ASP A 164 10.16 -25.42 13.51
C ASP A 164 9.50 -25.65 12.14
N PHE A 165 8.44 -24.88 11.82
CA PHE A 165 7.79 -24.96 10.50
C PHE A 165 8.74 -24.58 9.36
N ALA A 166 9.46 -23.47 9.48
CA ALA A 166 10.39 -23.02 8.44
C ALA A 166 11.49 -24.06 8.14
N LEU A 167 11.93 -24.82 9.15
CA LEU A 167 12.99 -25.81 8.99
C LEU A 167 12.47 -27.20 8.53
N THR A 168 11.23 -27.57 8.88
CA THR A 168 10.74 -28.94 8.68
C THR A 168 9.66 -29.06 7.61
N ALA A 169 9.03 -27.97 7.18
CA ALA A 169 7.99 -28.02 6.16
C ALA A 169 8.52 -28.60 4.83
N PRO A 170 7.71 -29.42 4.12
CA PRO A 170 8.08 -29.93 2.82
C PRO A 170 8.38 -28.78 1.85
N LEU A 171 9.51 -28.86 1.13
CA LEU A 171 9.97 -27.77 0.26
C LEU A 171 8.96 -27.39 -0.81
N ASP A 172 8.26 -28.38 -1.38
CA ASP A 172 7.28 -28.16 -2.45
C ASP A 172 6.09 -27.31 -1.95
N GLU A 173 5.70 -27.45 -0.68
CA GLU A 173 4.62 -26.68 -0.08
C GLU A 173 5.00 -25.22 0.19
N ILE A 174 6.28 -24.93 0.45
CA ILE A 174 6.76 -23.59 0.80
C ILE A 174 7.55 -22.91 -0.32
N ARG A 175 7.75 -23.58 -1.47
CA ARG A 175 8.52 -23.05 -2.61
C ARG A 175 7.94 -21.76 -3.18
N PHE A 176 6.64 -21.53 -3.05
CA PHE A 176 5.97 -20.30 -3.49
C PHE A 176 6.57 -19.03 -2.89
N ILE A 177 7.30 -19.14 -1.76
CA ILE A 177 7.94 -17.99 -1.11
C ILE A 177 9.01 -17.34 -2.00
N LEU A 178 9.56 -18.07 -2.99
CA LEU A 178 10.49 -17.53 -3.98
C LEU A 178 9.88 -16.42 -4.86
N ASP A 179 8.57 -16.35 -4.98
CA ASP A 179 7.91 -15.24 -5.66
C ASP A 179 8.15 -13.91 -4.94
N THR A 180 8.36 -13.93 -3.62
CA THR A 180 8.73 -12.73 -2.87
C THR A 180 10.10 -12.23 -3.31
N ALA A 181 11.07 -13.14 -3.45
CA ALA A 181 12.42 -12.83 -3.93
C ALA A 181 12.36 -12.26 -5.35
N ARG A 182 11.69 -12.96 -6.27
CA ARG A 182 11.57 -12.57 -7.68
C ARG A 182 10.98 -11.17 -7.85
N LEU A 183 9.85 -10.89 -7.19
CA LEU A 183 9.15 -9.61 -7.35
C LEU A 183 9.88 -8.45 -6.66
N ASN A 184 10.33 -8.64 -5.42
CA ASN A 184 10.96 -7.56 -4.67
C ASN A 184 12.36 -7.24 -5.19
N LYS A 185 13.11 -8.25 -5.69
CA LYS A 185 14.40 -8.02 -6.34
C LYS A 185 14.24 -7.29 -7.67
N ALA A 186 13.26 -7.68 -8.49
CA ALA A 186 12.96 -6.97 -9.74
C ALA A 186 12.61 -5.50 -9.48
N ALA A 187 11.91 -5.18 -8.38
CA ALA A 187 11.62 -3.81 -8.00
C ALA A 187 12.90 -3.01 -7.67
N ALA A 188 13.85 -3.60 -6.94
CA ALA A 188 15.14 -2.97 -6.67
C ALA A 188 15.96 -2.75 -7.95
N GLU A 189 16.03 -3.76 -8.81
CA GLU A 189 16.76 -3.68 -10.09
C GLU A 189 16.18 -2.61 -11.02
N GLN A 190 14.86 -2.46 -11.05
CA GLN A 190 14.20 -1.39 -11.79
C GLN A 190 14.51 -0.02 -11.18
N ALA A 191 14.55 0.08 -9.86
CA ALA A 191 14.90 1.32 -9.16
C ALA A 191 16.32 1.78 -9.50
N PHE A 192 17.27 0.87 -9.66
CA PHE A 192 18.64 1.21 -10.09
C PHE A 192 18.70 1.78 -11.51
N LYS A 193 17.78 1.42 -12.39
CA LYS A 193 17.71 1.93 -13.77
C LYS A 193 17.00 3.29 -13.88
N GLY A 194 16.09 3.59 -12.93
CA GLY A 194 15.28 4.81 -12.92
C GLY A 194 15.75 5.84 -11.89
N ASN A 195 14.96 6.91 -11.73
CA ASN A 195 15.10 7.91 -10.68
C ASN A 195 13.80 7.90 -9.86
N TYR A 196 13.88 7.35 -8.65
CA TYR A 196 12.73 7.18 -7.79
C TYR A 196 13.02 7.74 -6.39
N GLY A 197 12.07 8.50 -5.87
CA GLY A 197 12.12 9.02 -4.52
C GLY A 197 13.42 9.77 -4.21
N HIS A 198 14.06 9.42 -3.11
CA HIS A 198 15.35 9.98 -2.70
C HIS A 198 16.55 9.31 -3.36
N SER A 199 16.33 8.25 -4.14
CA SER A 199 17.36 7.44 -4.79
C SER A 199 18.42 6.90 -3.82
N LEU A 200 18.03 6.64 -2.56
CA LEU A 200 18.93 6.20 -1.50
C LEU A 200 19.67 4.92 -1.87
N GLY A 201 18.95 3.94 -2.43
CA GLY A 201 19.56 2.68 -2.87
C GLY A 201 20.63 2.87 -3.93
N LYS A 202 20.46 3.82 -4.86
CA LYS A 202 21.48 4.19 -5.86
C LYS A 202 22.66 4.91 -5.22
N MET A 203 22.39 5.84 -4.30
CA MET A 203 23.44 6.57 -3.59
C MET A 203 24.37 5.63 -2.84
N LEU A 204 23.83 4.63 -2.15
CA LEU A 204 24.62 3.64 -1.40
C LEU A 204 25.59 2.81 -2.28
N ARG A 205 25.42 2.87 -3.60
CA ARG A 205 26.35 2.28 -4.60
C ARG A 205 27.32 3.29 -5.19
N GLY A 206 27.31 4.53 -4.71
CA GLY A 206 28.21 5.59 -5.17
C GLY A 206 29.64 5.40 -4.69
N THR A 207 30.57 6.03 -5.39
CA THR A 207 32.01 5.94 -5.07
C THR A 207 32.34 6.49 -3.69
N TYR A 208 31.60 7.51 -3.24
CA TYR A 208 31.82 8.13 -1.91
C TYR A 208 31.33 7.18 -0.81
N GLU A 209 30.15 6.65 -0.94
CA GLU A 209 29.52 5.75 0.02
C GLU A 209 30.32 4.46 0.16
N HIS A 210 30.88 3.93 -0.93
CA HIS A 210 31.80 2.79 -0.90
C HIS A 210 33.08 3.07 -0.10
N LYS A 211 33.58 4.32 -0.12
CA LYS A 211 34.74 4.69 0.72
C LYS A 211 34.40 4.74 2.20
N VAL A 212 33.13 5.06 2.55
CA VAL A 212 32.69 5.17 3.95
C VAL A 212 32.19 3.85 4.50
N MET A 213 31.37 3.12 3.73
CA MET A 213 30.66 1.90 4.18
C MET A 213 31.34 0.62 3.71
N GLY A 214 32.26 0.69 2.76
CA GLY A 214 32.89 -0.46 2.11
C GLY A 214 31.93 -1.15 1.11
N ASP A 215 32.53 -1.99 0.27
CA ASP A 215 31.83 -2.90 -0.62
C ASP A 215 31.60 -4.22 0.13
N SER A 216 30.48 -4.33 0.79
CA SER A 216 30.18 -5.43 1.72
C SER A 216 28.75 -5.94 1.53
N VAL A 217 28.49 -7.16 1.99
CA VAL A 217 27.13 -7.73 2.02
C VAL A 217 26.14 -6.78 2.70
N PHE A 218 26.57 -6.10 3.76
CA PHE A 218 25.73 -5.15 4.48
C PHE A 218 25.33 -3.94 3.61
N SER A 219 26.30 -3.34 2.92
CA SER A 219 26.02 -2.21 2.01
C SER A 219 25.12 -2.62 0.84
N HIS A 220 25.28 -3.84 0.32
CA HIS A 220 24.41 -4.39 -0.72
C HIS A 220 22.99 -4.63 -0.21
N ILE A 221 22.82 -5.21 0.97
CA ILE A 221 21.51 -5.37 1.62
C ILE A 221 20.79 -4.03 1.74
N LEU A 222 21.47 -3.02 2.28
CA LEU A 222 20.88 -1.67 2.42
C LEU A 222 20.52 -1.08 1.06
N SER A 223 21.40 -1.19 0.07
CA SER A 223 21.20 -0.64 -1.27
C SER A 223 19.98 -1.25 -1.95
N TYR A 224 19.87 -2.58 -2.02
CA TYR A 224 18.75 -3.27 -2.65
C TYR A 224 17.43 -2.99 -1.94
N THR A 225 17.41 -3.05 -0.61
CA THR A 225 16.21 -2.83 0.19
C THR A 225 15.70 -1.40 0.04
N SER A 226 16.61 -0.41 0.15
CA SER A 226 16.26 1.01 -0.04
C SER A 226 15.79 1.31 -1.45
N ALA A 227 16.44 0.74 -2.48
CA ALA A 227 16.05 0.95 -3.87
C ALA A 227 14.62 0.47 -4.17
N ALA A 228 14.25 -0.72 -3.70
CA ALA A 228 12.89 -1.23 -3.87
C ALA A 228 11.87 -0.37 -3.12
N CYS A 229 12.21 0.11 -1.92
CA CYS A 229 11.36 1.04 -1.16
C CYS A 229 11.24 2.40 -1.86
N ASP A 230 12.33 2.96 -2.39
CA ASP A 230 12.33 4.21 -3.15
C ASP A 230 11.37 4.12 -4.34
N ALA A 231 11.48 3.06 -5.15
CA ALA A 231 10.60 2.85 -6.31
C ALA A 231 9.13 2.76 -5.88
N ARG A 232 8.86 1.94 -4.87
CA ARG A 232 7.49 1.77 -4.35
C ARG A 232 6.91 3.09 -3.82
N MET A 233 7.66 3.80 -2.98
CA MET A 233 7.18 5.03 -2.34
C MET A 233 7.03 6.18 -3.33
N ALA A 234 7.78 6.17 -4.42
CA ALA A 234 7.62 7.11 -5.54
C ALA A 234 6.43 6.76 -6.47
N GLY A 235 5.70 5.68 -6.23
CA GLY A 235 4.58 5.29 -7.06
C GLY A 235 4.96 4.63 -8.38
N ALA A 236 6.12 3.98 -8.44
CA ALA A 236 6.52 3.21 -9.63
C ALA A 236 5.49 2.12 -9.95
N MET A 237 5.20 1.93 -11.24
CA MET A 237 4.29 0.89 -11.74
C MET A 237 4.97 -0.49 -11.73
N ILE A 238 5.43 -0.91 -10.56
CA ILE A 238 6.18 -2.14 -10.35
C ILE A 238 5.48 -2.97 -9.27
N PRO A 239 5.18 -4.25 -9.53
CA PRO A 239 4.63 -5.11 -8.49
C PRO A 239 5.67 -5.42 -7.43
N VAL A 240 5.26 -5.36 -6.17
CA VAL A 240 6.05 -5.83 -5.04
C VAL A 240 5.24 -6.84 -4.23
N MET A 241 5.91 -7.82 -3.63
CA MET A 241 5.27 -8.73 -2.71
C MET A 241 5.22 -8.09 -1.32
N SER A 242 4.00 -7.95 -0.80
CA SER A 242 3.77 -7.41 0.54
C SER A 242 3.78 -8.49 1.61
N ASN A 243 4.00 -8.09 2.85
CA ASN A 243 3.73 -8.91 4.03
C ASN A 243 2.76 -8.16 4.94
N SER A 244 1.75 -8.86 5.46
CA SER A 244 0.74 -8.31 6.38
C SER A 244 0.13 -6.97 5.92
N GLY A 245 -0.07 -6.82 4.60
CA GLY A 245 -0.67 -5.62 4.00
C GLY A 245 0.30 -4.46 3.73
N SER A 246 1.58 -4.55 4.11
CA SER A 246 2.59 -3.52 3.85
C SER A 246 3.62 -3.99 2.80
N GLY A 247 3.80 -3.18 1.73
CA GLY A 247 4.80 -3.47 0.69
C GLY A 247 6.23 -3.28 1.18
N ASN A 248 6.52 -2.20 1.90
CA ASN A 248 7.86 -2.00 2.48
C ASN A 248 8.21 -3.11 3.45
N GLN A 249 7.25 -3.58 4.24
CA GLN A 249 7.49 -4.70 5.15
C GLN A 249 7.78 -6.00 4.41
N GLY A 250 7.08 -6.26 3.27
CA GLY A 250 7.42 -7.38 2.39
C GLY A 250 8.81 -7.26 1.78
N ILE A 251 9.18 -6.05 1.33
CA ILE A 251 10.52 -5.75 0.82
C ILE A 251 11.58 -6.00 1.90
N SER A 252 11.39 -5.46 3.11
CA SER A 252 12.33 -5.59 4.23
C SER A 252 12.43 -7.02 4.78
N ALA A 253 11.36 -7.81 4.69
CA ALA A 253 11.41 -9.23 5.03
C ALA A 253 12.10 -10.10 3.97
N THR A 254 12.18 -9.62 2.72
CA THR A 254 12.68 -10.40 1.59
C THR A 254 14.13 -10.07 1.25
N LEU A 255 14.42 -8.80 0.92
CA LEU A 255 15.68 -8.44 0.25
C LEU A 255 16.93 -8.64 1.10
N PRO A 256 16.93 -8.40 2.42
CA PRO A 256 18.09 -8.75 3.24
C PRO A 256 18.46 -10.22 3.16
N VAL A 257 17.45 -11.10 3.15
CA VAL A 257 17.67 -12.56 3.06
C VAL A 257 18.19 -12.96 1.68
N VAL A 258 17.57 -12.42 0.61
CA VAL A 258 17.96 -12.72 -0.78
C VAL A 258 19.40 -12.28 -1.05
N VAL A 259 19.72 -11.02 -0.74
CA VAL A 259 21.07 -10.48 -0.98
C VAL A 259 22.11 -11.24 -0.18
N PHE A 260 21.83 -11.53 1.10
CA PHE A 260 22.74 -12.33 1.91
C PHE A 260 22.98 -13.73 1.32
N ALA A 261 21.91 -14.40 0.90
CA ALA A 261 22.01 -15.75 0.34
C ALA A 261 22.83 -15.78 -0.97
N GLU A 262 22.59 -14.82 -1.86
CA GLU A 262 23.31 -14.71 -3.13
C GLU A 262 24.81 -14.41 -2.91
N GLU A 263 25.13 -13.43 -2.08
CA GLU A 263 26.52 -13.03 -1.79
C GLU A 263 27.32 -14.15 -1.09
N ASN A 264 26.65 -15.04 -0.36
CA ASN A 264 27.29 -16.13 0.34
C ASN A 264 27.11 -17.51 -0.33
N GLY A 265 26.60 -17.54 -1.57
CA GLY A 265 26.45 -18.78 -2.36
C GLY A 265 25.56 -19.83 -1.69
N LYS A 266 24.49 -19.38 -1.00
CA LYS A 266 23.54 -20.27 -0.34
C LYS A 266 22.67 -21.03 -1.33
N SER A 267 22.30 -22.26 -0.98
CA SER A 267 21.43 -23.09 -1.79
C SER A 267 20.00 -22.53 -1.85
N GLU A 268 19.24 -22.95 -2.87
CA GLU A 268 17.83 -22.57 -3.00
C GLU A 268 17.01 -23.04 -1.78
N GLU A 269 17.30 -24.22 -1.23
CA GLU A 269 16.63 -24.70 -0.03
C GLU A 269 16.90 -23.77 1.17
N GLU A 270 18.15 -23.39 1.42
CA GLU A 270 18.51 -22.46 2.49
C GLU A 270 17.77 -21.12 2.31
N LEU A 271 17.71 -20.62 1.08
CA LEU A 271 16.97 -19.39 0.76
C LEU A 271 15.47 -19.52 1.03
N ILE A 272 14.83 -20.59 0.58
CA ILE A 272 13.39 -20.84 0.82
C ILE A 272 13.10 -20.85 2.32
N ARG A 273 13.87 -21.62 3.10
CA ARG A 273 13.68 -21.76 4.55
C ARG A 273 13.90 -20.43 5.28
N ALA A 274 14.94 -19.69 4.91
CA ALA A 274 15.24 -18.38 5.50
C ALA A 274 14.16 -17.35 5.16
N LEU A 275 13.65 -17.33 3.94
CA LEU A 275 12.54 -16.46 3.54
C LEU A 275 11.27 -16.82 4.32
N MET A 276 10.96 -18.10 4.44
CA MET A 276 9.79 -18.56 5.19
C MET A 276 9.88 -18.11 6.65
N LEU A 277 11.03 -18.33 7.29
CA LEU A 277 11.30 -17.88 8.66
C LEU A 277 11.11 -16.37 8.80
N SER A 278 11.71 -15.58 7.91
CA SER A 278 11.61 -14.13 7.92
C SER A 278 10.16 -13.65 7.78
N HIS A 279 9.43 -14.16 6.79
CA HIS A 279 8.05 -13.74 6.53
C HIS A 279 7.07 -14.15 7.63
N LEU A 280 7.19 -15.35 8.18
CA LEU A 280 6.36 -15.80 9.30
C LEU A 280 6.67 -15.07 10.59
N THR A 281 7.94 -14.69 10.82
CA THR A 281 8.31 -13.86 11.98
C THR A 281 7.63 -12.49 11.91
N VAL A 282 7.59 -11.88 10.72
CA VAL A 282 6.85 -10.62 10.52
C VAL A 282 5.37 -10.79 10.79
N ILE A 283 4.74 -11.87 10.33
CA ILE A 283 3.32 -12.16 10.60
C ILE A 283 3.10 -12.34 12.10
N TYR A 284 3.97 -13.06 12.79
CA TYR A 284 3.93 -13.23 14.25
C TYR A 284 3.96 -11.88 14.98
N ILE A 285 4.89 -10.99 14.64
CA ILE A 285 4.99 -9.65 15.21
C ILE A 285 3.68 -8.87 14.96
N LYS A 286 3.13 -9.00 13.75
CA LYS A 286 1.88 -8.31 13.36
C LYS A 286 0.63 -8.81 14.06
N GLN A 287 0.62 -10.01 14.60
CA GLN A 287 -0.48 -10.48 15.45
C GLN A 287 -0.64 -9.59 16.70
N SER A 288 0.47 -9.07 17.25
CA SER A 288 0.44 -8.16 18.40
C SER A 288 0.14 -6.70 18.03
N LEU A 289 0.60 -6.24 16.84
CA LEU A 289 0.44 -4.85 16.40
C LEU A 289 -0.88 -4.58 15.65
N GLY A 290 -1.50 -5.63 15.12
CA GLY A 290 -2.64 -5.55 14.22
C GLY A 290 -2.23 -5.33 12.74
N ARG A 291 -3.10 -5.77 11.82
CA ARG A 291 -2.85 -5.75 10.36
C ARG A 291 -2.76 -4.33 9.81
N LEU A 292 -3.63 -3.43 10.26
CA LEU A 292 -3.58 -2.01 9.92
C LEU A 292 -3.09 -1.23 11.14
N SER A 293 -1.92 -0.63 11.02
CA SER A 293 -1.28 0.14 12.07
C SER A 293 -0.72 1.45 11.51
N ALA A 294 -0.83 2.53 12.27
CA ALA A 294 -0.14 3.79 11.99
C ALA A 294 1.36 3.70 12.28
N LEU A 295 1.80 2.69 13.04
CA LEU A 295 3.22 2.41 13.24
C LEU A 295 3.79 1.74 11.99
N CYS A 296 4.95 2.22 11.55
CA CYS A 296 5.70 1.50 10.53
C CYS A 296 6.23 0.20 11.15
N GLY A 297 6.00 -0.92 10.49
CA GLY A 297 6.46 -2.23 10.95
C GLY A 297 7.83 -2.62 10.39
N CYS A 298 8.51 -1.68 9.74
CA CYS A 298 9.85 -1.88 9.17
C CYS A 298 10.92 -1.48 10.18
#